data_caed622d293c335b6bbbecb274a0efd2
#
_entry.id   caed622d293c335b6bbbecb274a0efd2
#
_cell.length_a   1.000
_cell.length_b   1.000
_cell.length_c   1.000
_cell.angle_alpha   90.00
_cell.angle_beta   90.00
_cell.angle_gamma   90.00
#
_symmetry.space_group_name_H-M   'P 1'
#
loop_
_entity.id
_entity.type
_entity.pdbx_description
1 polymer ?
#
loop_
_entity_poly.entity_id
_entity_poly.type
_entity_poly.pdbx_seq_one_letter_code
_entity_poly.pdbx_strand_id
1 'polypeptide(L)'
;MTDKWNMIVDVALCENCQNCVLSNKDEHVDQAFPGYAAPMPKHGADWIRITRRVRGEGHHVDTSYLVTMCNHCDNAPCVAAGKGAVRQRPDGIVVIDPTASKGRKDLVEACPYGNIWWNEAEKTPQAWTFDAHLIDQGWSEPRASHACPTQA
;
A
#
# COMPACT_ATOMS: atom_id res chain seq x y z
N MET A 1 -19.69 6.82 -15.62
CA MET A 1 -19.00 5.72 -14.89
C MET A 1 -17.63 6.25 -14.54
N THR A 2 -17.28 6.23 -13.28
CA THR A 2 -15.90 6.55 -12.86
C THR A 2 -15.03 5.36 -13.23
N ASP A 3 -13.93 5.60 -13.95
CA ASP A 3 -12.97 4.57 -14.28
C ASP A 3 -12.33 4.05 -12.99
N LYS A 4 -12.19 2.72 -12.90
CA LYS A 4 -11.60 2.07 -11.74
C LYS A 4 -10.09 1.98 -11.92
N TRP A 5 -9.34 2.37 -10.89
CA TRP A 5 -7.89 2.18 -10.84
C TRP A 5 -7.54 0.70 -10.65
N ASN A 6 -6.58 0.23 -11.43
CA ASN A 6 -5.99 -1.09 -11.30
C ASN A 6 -4.47 -0.96 -11.44
N MET A 7 -3.74 -1.76 -10.67
CA MET A 7 -2.30 -1.88 -10.78
C MET A 7 -1.93 -3.32 -11.09
N ILE A 8 -1.10 -3.50 -12.09
CA ILE A 8 -0.52 -4.79 -12.45
C ILE A 8 0.96 -4.74 -12.05
N VAL A 9 1.43 -5.78 -11.40
CA VAL A 9 2.84 -5.96 -11.07
C VAL A 9 3.37 -7.16 -11.83
N ASP A 10 4.31 -6.91 -12.76
CA ASP A 10 5.01 -7.96 -13.46
C ASP A 10 6.23 -8.42 -12.64
N VAL A 11 6.08 -9.54 -11.95
CA VAL A 11 7.13 -10.10 -11.10
C VAL A 11 8.35 -10.58 -11.88
N ALA A 12 8.22 -10.80 -13.20
CA ALA A 12 9.37 -11.18 -14.03
C ALA A 12 10.29 -10.00 -14.33
N LEU A 13 9.76 -8.78 -14.31
CA LEU A 13 10.51 -7.55 -14.53
C LEU A 13 11.05 -6.93 -13.22
N CYS A 14 10.56 -7.39 -12.07
CA CYS A 14 10.98 -6.83 -10.79
C CYS A 14 12.40 -7.27 -10.41
N GLU A 15 13.31 -6.31 -10.25
CA GLU A 15 14.72 -6.52 -9.90
C GLU A 15 15.03 -6.23 -8.42
N ASN A 16 14.00 -6.02 -7.59
CA ASN A 16 14.18 -5.69 -6.17
C ASN A 16 15.00 -4.42 -5.91
N CYS A 17 14.89 -3.42 -6.75
CA CYS A 17 15.61 -2.15 -6.59
C CYS A 17 15.12 -1.31 -5.41
N GLN A 18 13.98 -1.64 -4.80
CA GLN A 18 13.34 -0.95 -3.66
C GLN A 18 12.86 0.49 -3.97
N ASN A 19 12.92 0.99 -5.18
CA ASN A 19 12.50 2.36 -5.50
C ASN A 19 11.03 2.62 -5.18
N CYS A 20 10.14 1.65 -5.40
CA CYS A 20 8.73 1.77 -5.04
C CYS A 20 8.53 1.90 -3.52
N VAL A 21 9.33 1.20 -2.72
CA VAL A 21 9.30 1.28 -1.25
C VAL A 21 9.82 2.64 -0.80
N LEU A 22 10.95 3.07 -1.35
CA LEU A 22 11.60 4.33 -0.99
C LEU A 22 10.77 5.55 -1.40
N SER A 23 10.19 5.54 -2.61
CA SER A 23 9.33 6.63 -3.08
C SER A 23 8.06 6.77 -2.24
N ASN A 24 7.47 5.65 -1.81
CA ASN A 24 6.33 5.66 -0.90
C ASN A 24 6.72 6.21 0.49
N LYS A 25 7.89 5.84 0.99
CA LYS A 25 8.40 6.40 2.26
C LYS A 25 8.72 7.89 2.16
N ASP A 26 9.39 8.29 1.10
CA ASP A 26 9.72 9.70 0.84
C ASP A 26 8.48 10.60 0.84
N GLU A 27 7.38 10.11 0.28
CA GLU A 27 6.11 10.83 0.27
C GLU A 27 5.45 10.92 1.64
N HIS A 28 5.48 9.84 2.44
CA HIS A 28 4.60 9.70 3.60
C HIS A 28 5.29 9.81 4.95
N VAL A 29 6.64 9.74 5.02
CA VAL A 29 7.37 9.84 6.29
C VAL A 29 7.25 11.27 6.82
N ASP A 30 6.82 11.36 8.09
CA ASP A 30 6.63 12.63 8.80
C ASP A 30 5.63 13.60 8.12
N GLN A 31 4.88 13.13 7.11
CA GLN A 31 3.89 13.92 6.38
C GLN A 31 2.47 13.42 6.58
N ALA A 32 1.57 14.35 6.92
CA ALA A 32 0.14 14.09 7.07
C ALA A 32 -0.61 14.48 5.81
N PHE A 33 -1.48 13.59 5.35
CA PHE A 33 -2.42 13.85 4.25
C PHE A 33 -3.84 13.73 4.80
N PRO A 34 -4.48 14.85 5.22
CA PRO A 34 -5.81 14.83 5.84
C PRO A 34 -6.83 14.08 4.99
N GLY A 35 -7.53 13.12 5.59
CA GLY A 35 -8.51 12.27 4.89
C GLY A 35 -7.92 11.11 4.10
N TYR A 36 -6.59 11.02 3.94
CA TYR A 36 -5.91 9.92 3.23
C TYR A 36 -4.98 9.12 4.14
N ALA A 37 -4.06 9.77 4.82
CA ALA A 37 -3.08 9.09 5.66
C ALA A 37 -2.57 10.00 6.79
N ALA A 38 -2.32 9.41 7.96
CA ALA A 38 -1.46 10.00 8.99
C ALA A 38 0.02 9.80 8.61
N PRO A 39 0.94 10.56 9.22
CA PRO A 39 2.37 10.41 8.95
C PRO A 39 2.84 8.97 9.09
N MET A 40 3.61 8.50 8.12
CA MET A 40 4.26 7.20 8.19
C MET A 40 5.50 7.33 9.10
N PRO A 41 5.75 6.40 10.02
CA PRO A 41 6.97 6.45 10.83
C PRO A 41 8.20 6.15 9.97
N LYS A 42 9.31 6.77 10.29
CA LYS A 42 10.59 6.57 9.60
C LYS A 42 11.04 5.10 9.66
N HIS A 43 10.79 4.43 10.79
CA HIS A 43 11.11 3.03 11.02
C HIS A 43 9.83 2.25 11.32
N GLY A 44 9.80 0.99 10.93
CA GLY A 44 8.64 0.12 11.17
C GLY A 44 8.23 -0.62 9.91
N ALA A 45 6.94 -0.94 9.80
CA ALA A 45 6.41 -1.65 8.65
C ALA A 45 6.33 -0.74 7.42
N ASP A 46 6.62 -1.32 6.26
CA ASP A 46 6.50 -0.65 4.99
C ASP A 46 5.12 -0.94 4.38
N TRP A 47 4.47 0.06 3.80
CA TRP A 47 3.18 -0.13 3.12
C TRP A 47 3.31 -0.91 1.82
N ILE A 48 4.48 -0.84 1.18
CA ILE A 48 4.89 -1.64 0.04
C ILE A 48 6.06 -2.50 0.49
N ARG A 49 5.98 -3.81 0.26
CA ARG A 49 7.01 -4.78 0.66
C ARG A 49 7.40 -5.63 -0.52
N ILE A 50 8.68 -5.99 -0.62
CA ILE A 50 9.18 -6.91 -1.63
C ILE A 50 9.71 -8.16 -0.93
N THR A 51 9.10 -9.30 -1.22
CA THR A 51 9.51 -10.59 -0.67
C THR A 51 10.31 -11.34 -1.71
N ARG A 52 11.57 -11.65 -1.39
CA ARG A 52 12.43 -12.50 -2.21
C ARG A 52 12.02 -13.97 -2.02
N ARG A 53 11.84 -14.67 -3.13
CA ARG A 53 11.65 -16.12 -3.17
C ARG A 53 12.75 -16.76 -3.99
N VAL A 54 13.38 -17.79 -3.45
CA VAL A 54 14.43 -18.57 -4.10
C VAL A 54 13.95 -19.99 -4.28
N ARG A 55 14.15 -20.55 -5.47
CA ARG A 55 13.86 -21.93 -5.81
C ARG A 55 15.11 -22.59 -6.41
N GLY A 56 15.24 -23.90 -6.20
CA GLY A 56 16.34 -24.68 -6.77
C GLY A 56 17.53 -24.79 -5.84
N GLU A 57 18.54 -25.51 -6.31
CA GLU A 57 19.78 -25.82 -5.58
C GLU A 57 20.99 -25.89 -6.55
N GLY A 58 22.19 -25.73 -5.97
CA GLY A 58 23.44 -25.79 -6.70
C GLY A 58 23.52 -24.70 -7.79
N HIS A 59 23.63 -25.13 -9.04
CA HIS A 59 23.79 -24.21 -10.19
C HIS A 59 22.45 -23.83 -10.84
N HIS A 60 21.34 -24.40 -10.37
CA HIS A 60 20.00 -24.16 -10.90
C HIS A 60 19.18 -23.41 -9.84
N VAL A 61 19.48 -22.14 -9.67
CA VAL A 61 18.77 -21.27 -8.73
C VAL A 61 17.99 -20.22 -9.51
N ASP A 62 16.68 -20.17 -9.25
CA ASP A 62 15.76 -19.14 -9.73
C ASP A 62 15.35 -18.24 -8.57
N THR A 63 15.32 -16.94 -8.81
CA THR A 63 14.94 -15.95 -7.81
C THR A 63 13.84 -15.05 -8.37
N SER A 64 12.77 -14.92 -7.62
CA SER A 64 11.68 -13.99 -7.94
C SER A 64 11.40 -13.03 -6.77
N TYR A 65 10.87 -11.86 -7.11
CA TYR A 65 10.58 -10.79 -6.16
C TYR A 65 9.09 -10.46 -6.21
N LEU A 66 8.39 -10.78 -5.11
CA LEU A 66 6.97 -10.54 -5.00
C LEU A 66 6.73 -9.20 -4.29
N VAL A 67 6.25 -8.23 -5.03
CA VAL A 67 5.81 -6.94 -4.48
C VAL A 67 4.41 -7.13 -3.89
N THR A 68 4.23 -6.72 -2.64
CA THR A 68 2.96 -6.80 -1.93
C THR A 68 2.59 -5.47 -1.30
N MET A 69 1.34 -5.08 -1.44
CA MET A 69 0.77 -3.84 -0.92
C MET A 69 -0.74 -4.01 -0.73
N CYS A 70 -1.46 -2.99 -0.31
CA CYS A 70 -2.92 -3.05 -0.28
C CYS A 70 -3.46 -3.36 -1.68
N ASN A 71 -4.34 -4.36 -1.78
CA ASN A 71 -4.90 -4.80 -3.06
C ASN A 71 -6.13 -3.99 -3.48
N HIS A 72 -6.59 -3.04 -2.68
CA HIS A 72 -7.81 -2.26 -2.91
C HIS A 72 -8.99 -3.13 -3.36
N CYS A 73 -9.25 -4.18 -2.58
CA CYS A 73 -10.20 -5.27 -2.90
C CYS A 73 -11.59 -4.75 -3.23
N ASP A 74 -12.25 -5.35 -4.22
CA ASP A 74 -13.63 -5.01 -4.59
C ASP A 74 -14.63 -5.26 -3.46
N ASN A 75 -14.44 -6.36 -2.73
CA ASN A 75 -15.21 -6.71 -1.56
C ASN A 75 -14.26 -6.74 -0.35
N ALA A 76 -13.84 -5.56 0.07
CA ALA A 76 -12.82 -5.39 1.10
C ALA A 76 -13.36 -5.70 2.51
N PRO A 77 -12.88 -6.76 3.19
CA PRO A 77 -13.30 -7.07 4.56
C PRO A 77 -13.02 -5.93 5.54
N CYS A 78 -11.94 -5.18 5.32
CA CYS A 78 -11.60 -4.02 6.15
C CYS A 78 -12.61 -2.87 6.03
N VAL A 79 -13.29 -2.71 4.90
CA VAL A 79 -14.37 -1.72 4.74
C VAL A 79 -15.56 -2.11 5.60
N ALA A 80 -15.97 -3.39 5.56
CA ALA A 80 -17.05 -3.90 6.40
C ALA A 80 -16.73 -3.76 7.90
N ALA A 81 -15.51 -4.12 8.30
CA ALA A 81 -15.04 -3.99 9.68
C ALA A 81 -14.89 -2.52 10.11
N GLY A 82 -14.57 -1.65 9.18
CA GLY A 82 -14.24 -0.24 9.43
C GLY A 82 -15.42 0.62 9.92
N LYS A 83 -16.66 0.22 9.62
CA LYS A 83 -17.88 0.96 10.02
C LYS A 83 -17.80 2.46 9.72
N GLY A 84 -17.31 2.80 8.52
CA GLY A 84 -17.12 4.19 8.07
C GLY A 84 -15.71 4.76 8.25
N ALA A 85 -14.87 4.16 9.11
CA ALA A 85 -13.47 4.56 9.24
C ALA A 85 -12.60 4.07 8.07
N VAL A 86 -13.04 3.05 7.36
CA VAL A 86 -12.46 2.59 6.10
C VAL A 86 -13.52 2.72 5.02
N ARG A 87 -13.17 3.35 3.92
CA ARG A 87 -14.10 3.56 2.81
C ARG A 87 -13.48 3.12 1.49
N GLN A 88 -14.30 2.59 0.60
CA GLN A 88 -13.95 2.39 -0.79
C GLN A 88 -14.49 3.56 -1.61
N ARG A 89 -13.63 4.15 -2.41
CA ARG A 89 -13.97 5.26 -3.31
C ARG A 89 -14.67 4.72 -4.57
N PRO A 90 -15.40 5.58 -5.31
CA PRO A 90 -16.03 5.18 -6.59
C PRO A 90 -15.02 4.68 -7.64
N ASP A 91 -13.77 5.12 -7.55
CA ASP A 91 -12.65 4.70 -8.41
C ASP A 91 -11.97 3.41 -7.92
N GLY A 92 -12.51 2.74 -6.92
CA GLY A 92 -12.03 1.47 -6.38
C GLY A 92 -10.96 1.59 -5.31
N ILE A 93 -10.38 2.76 -5.09
CA ILE A 93 -9.33 2.94 -4.07
C ILE A 93 -9.93 2.82 -2.67
N VAL A 94 -9.31 1.99 -1.83
CA VAL A 94 -9.68 1.85 -0.41
C VAL A 94 -8.80 2.77 0.42
N VAL A 95 -9.44 3.60 1.24
CA VAL A 95 -8.76 4.57 2.11
C VAL A 95 -9.16 4.34 3.56
N ILE A 96 -8.17 4.31 4.43
CA ILE A 96 -8.36 4.30 5.88
C ILE A 96 -8.27 5.75 6.38
N ASP A 97 -9.38 6.28 6.85
CA ASP A 97 -9.39 7.64 7.41
C ASP A 97 -8.59 7.68 8.71
N PRO A 98 -7.50 8.45 8.80
CA PRO A 98 -6.61 8.43 9.94
C PRO A 98 -7.27 9.00 11.22
N THR A 99 -8.25 9.87 11.08
CA THR A 99 -8.97 10.45 12.22
C THR A 99 -10.05 9.49 12.73
N ALA A 100 -10.87 8.96 11.83
CA ALA A 100 -11.97 8.06 12.18
C ALA A 100 -11.49 6.68 12.63
N SER A 101 -10.30 6.25 12.20
CA SER A 101 -9.71 4.95 12.55
C SER A 101 -8.81 5.00 13.78
N LYS A 102 -8.65 6.15 14.42
CA LYS A 102 -7.80 6.29 15.60
C LYS A 102 -8.21 5.32 16.71
N GLY A 103 -7.25 4.55 17.23
CA GLY A 103 -7.51 3.51 18.24
C GLY A 103 -8.05 2.19 17.71
N ARG A 104 -8.40 2.08 16.42
CA ARG A 104 -8.99 0.90 15.79
C ARG A 104 -7.93 -0.14 15.39
N LYS A 105 -7.27 -0.72 16.40
CA LYS A 105 -6.26 -1.77 16.17
C LYS A 105 -6.84 -3.05 15.58
N ASP A 106 -8.13 -3.29 15.78
CA ASP A 106 -8.90 -4.40 15.22
C ASP A 106 -8.86 -4.44 13.67
N LEU A 107 -8.68 -3.28 13.02
CA LEU A 107 -8.60 -3.20 11.56
C LEU A 107 -7.34 -3.84 10.99
N VAL A 108 -6.29 -4.01 11.78
CA VAL A 108 -5.06 -4.70 11.33
C VAL A 108 -5.37 -6.16 11.00
N GLU A 109 -6.18 -6.82 11.83
CA GLU A 109 -6.57 -8.23 11.65
C GLU A 109 -7.65 -8.40 10.58
N ALA A 110 -8.34 -7.31 10.20
CA ALA A 110 -9.38 -7.36 9.18
C ALA A 110 -8.83 -7.58 7.76
N CYS A 111 -7.52 -7.40 7.55
CA CYS A 111 -6.91 -7.63 6.25
C CYS A 111 -6.37 -9.08 6.14
N PRO A 112 -6.96 -9.95 5.29
CA PRO A 112 -6.50 -11.34 5.16
C PRO A 112 -5.11 -11.46 4.54
N TYR A 113 -4.61 -10.40 3.91
CA TYR A 113 -3.28 -10.35 3.27
C TYR A 113 -2.21 -9.72 4.17
N GLY A 114 -2.56 -9.27 5.39
CA GLY A 114 -1.63 -8.60 6.30
C GLY A 114 -1.06 -7.29 5.75
N ASN A 115 -1.82 -6.57 4.93
CA ASN A 115 -1.41 -5.30 4.31
C ASN A 115 -1.90 -4.07 5.07
N ILE A 116 -2.52 -4.25 6.23
CA ILE A 116 -2.81 -3.20 7.20
C ILE A 116 -1.92 -3.43 8.41
N TRP A 117 -1.24 -2.41 8.87
CA TRP A 117 -0.39 -2.50 10.04
C TRP A 117 -0.64 -1.32 10.98
N TRP A 118 -0.20 -1.47 12.23
CA TRP A 118 -0.45 -0.50 13.28
C TRP A 118 0.66 0.53 13.36
N ASN A 119 0.32 1.80 13.26
CA ASN A 119 1.21 2.91 13.57
C ASN A 119 1.10 3.24 15.05
N GLU A 120 2.15 2.92 15.81
CA GLU A 120 2.15 3.09 17.26
C GLU A 120 2.27 4.57 17.67
N ALA A 121 2.92 5.40 16.87
CA ALA A 121 3.07 6.83 17.12
C ALA A 121 1.73 7.57 16.96
N GLU A 122 1.06 7.33 15.85
CA GLU A 122 -0.22 7.98 15.50
C GLU A 122 -1.45 7.28 16.10
N LYS A 123 -1.27 6.05 16.66
CA LYS A 123 -2.36 5.22 17.18
C LYS A 123 -3.44 4.93 16.13
N THR A 124 -3.04 4.66 14.89
CA THR A 124 -3.95 4.42 13.76
C THR A 124 -3.47 3.25 12.90
N PRO A 125 -4.40 2.46 12.30
CA PRO A 125 -4.04 1.50 11.28
C PRO A 125 -3.71 2.21 9.97
N GLN A 126 -2.74 1.71 9.25
CA GLN A 126 -2.29 2.26 7.98
C GLN A 126 -2.11 1.17 6.93
N ALA A 127 -2.34 1.53 5.69
CA ALA A 127 -2.07 0.72 4.51
C ALA A 127 -1.69 1.63 3.35
N TRP A 128 -1.14 1.07 2.27
CA TRP A 128 -0.89 1.84 1.06
C TRP A 128 -2.19 2.43 0.51
N THR A 129 -2.15 3.72 0.19
CA THR A 129 -3.31 4.53 -0.19
C THR A 129 -3.50 4.65 -1.70
N PHE A 130 -2.70 3.95 -2.52
CA PHE A 130 -2.62 4.16 -3.97
C PHE A 130 -2.18 5.60 -4.34
N ASP A 131 -1.58 6.32 -3.41
CA ASP A 131 -1.27 7.74 -3.53
C ASP A 131 -2.47 8.59 -3.97
N ALA A 132 -3.65 8.27 -3.42
CA ALA A 132 -4.94 8.88 -3.81
C ALA A 132 -4.92 10.41 -3.72
N HIS A 133 -4.14 10.99 -2.81
CA HIS A 133 -3.97 12.42 -2.69
C HIS A 133 -3.27 13.04 -3.93
N LEU A 134 -2.35 12.32 -4.57
CA LEU A 134 -1.69 12.74 -5.81
C LEU A 134 -2.60 12.52 -7.02
N ILE A 135 -3.29 11.39 -7.06
CA ILE A 135 -4.29 11.09 -8.10
C ILE A 135 -5.35 12.19 -8.15
N ASP A 136 -5.83 12.65 -6.98
CA ASP A 136 -6.81 13.74 -6.90
C ASP A 136 -6.23 15.11 -7.32
N GLN A 137 -4.91 15.25 -7.35
CA GLN A 137 -4.19 16.40 -7.90
C GLN A 137 -3.92 16.29 -9.41
N GLY A 138 -4.36 15.20 -10.05
CA GLY A 138 -4.23 14.99 -11.49
C GLY A 138 -3.03 14.13 -11.91
N TRP A 139 -2.39 13.43 -11.00
CA TRP A 139 -1.37 12.45 -11.36
C TRP A 139 -2.00 11.27 -12.10
N SER A 140 -1.31 10.81 -13.15
CA SER A 140 -1.75 9.71 -13.99
C SER A 140 -1.38 8.34 -13.43
N GLU A 141 -0.58 8.26 -12.37
CA GLU A 141 -0.11 7.03 -11.76
C GLU A 141 0.43 7.27 -10.34
N PRO A 142 0.44 6.26 -9.46
CA PRO A 142 1.04 6.40 -8.14
C PRO A 142 2.57 6.50 -8.20
N ARG A 143 3.19 7.11 -7.18
CA ARG A 143 4.65 7.27 -7.10
C ARG A 143 5.42 5.95 -7.19
N ALA A 144 4.84 4.89 -6.65
CA ALA A 144 5.46 3.57 -6.70
C ALA A 144 5.66 3.06 -8.14
N SER A 145 4.67 3.30 -9.01
CA SER A 145 4.77 2.99 -10.44
C SER A 145 5.76 3.94 -11.12
N HIS A 146 5.58 5.24 -10.91
CA HIS A 146 6.46 6.26 -11.51
C HIS A 146 7.95 6.07 -11.20
N ALA A 147 8.28 5.62 -9.98
CA ALA A 147 9.65 5.40 -9.55
C ALA A 147 10.25 4.06 -10.02
N CYS A 148 9.46 3.18 -10.63
CA CYS A 148 9.93 1.85 -11.05
C CYS A 148 10.78 1.94 -12.33
N PRO A 149 12.10 1.61 -12.29
CA PRO A 149 12.97 1.76 -13.46
C PRO A 149 12.71 0.70 -14.54
N THR A 150 12.15 -0.45 -14.16
CA THR A 150 11.85 -1.55 -15.08
C THR A 150 10.39 -1.58 -15.50
N GLN A 151 9.55 -0.71 -14.94
CA GLN A 151 8.09 -0.70 -15.14
C GLN A 151 7.45 -2.08 -14.86
N ALA A 152 7.95 -2.73 -13.81
CA ALA A 152 7.49 -4.03 -13.36
C ALA A 152 6.07 -4.01 -12.75
#